data_d42d4b94d1c34de7adb8d2ddf509bd4d
#
_entry.id   d42d4b94d1c34de7adb8d2ddf509bd4d
#
_cell.length_a   1.000
_cell.length_b   1.000
_cell.length_c   1.000
_cell.angle_alpha   90.00
_cell.angle_beta   90.00
_cell.angle_gamma   90.00
#
_symmetry.space_group_name_H-M   'P 1'
#
loop_
_entity.id
_entity.type
_entity.pdbx_description
1 polymer ?
#
loop_
_entity_poly.entity_id
_entity_poly.type
_entity_poly.pdbx_seq_one_letter_code
_entity_poly.pdbx_strand_id
1 'polypeptide(L)'
;GPYLDMKYKGAQPPEAIVPPRVDEFIQYQKDAEGLIKVITLAPEHDPELALTKYCSAHNVAVSIGHSGATFQEGIIAVANGAKSITHTYNGQSPFNHRANGVTGLALRLRDMYSEIICDCNHSTPEALNIFFNAKGKDHAIMISDALMAKGFEPGSKFMFGGHEIEIYPDGSAHLTESGSLAGSTMRMNEGLRNLVERAGVPFDAALNSATINPATLLNLHDHIGKLCTGYDADI
;
A
#
# COMPACT_ATOMS: atom_id res chain seq x y z
N GLY A 1 -9.90 0.94 -1.42
CA GLY A 1 -11.28 0.88 -1.88
C GLY A 1 -12.23 0.35 -0.82
N PRO A 2 -13.53 0.13 -1.14
CA PRO A 2 -14.49 -0.37 -0.16
C PRO A 2 -14.42 -1.89 0.06
N TYR A 3 -13.66 -2.62 -0.74
CA TYR A 3 -13.65 -4.08 -0.85
C TYR A 3 -12.64 -4.73 0.08
N LEU A 4 -12.77 -4.45 1.38
CA LEU A 4 -11.78 -4.82 2.41
C LEU A 4 -12.33 -5.90 3.34
N ASP A 5 -11.43 -6.57 4.07
CA ASP A 5 -11.81 -7.46 5.17
C ASP A 5 -12.14 -6.65 6.43
N MET A 6 -13.28 -6.94 7.06
CA MET A 6 -13.77 -6.22 8.23
C MET A 6 -12.80 -6.29 9.41
N LYS A 7 -12.09 -7.41 9.59
CA LYS A 7 -11.11 -7.60 10.66
C LYS A 7 -9.85 -6.77 10.44
N TYR A 8 -9.50 -6.53 9.19
CA TYR A 8 -8.30 -5.83 8.78
C TYR A 8 -8.57 -4.43 8.22
N LYS A 9 -9.75 -3.87 8.45
CA LYS A 9 -10.20 -2.58 7.93
C LYS A 9 -9.35 -1.38 8.36
N GLY A 10 -8.58 -1.50 9.46
CA GLY A 10 -7.85 -0.37 10.02
C GLY A 10 -8.79 0.75 10.45
N ALA A 11 -8.48 1.99 10.07
CA ALA A 11 -9.26 3.19 10.35
C ALA A 11 -10.45 3.39 9.37
N GLN A 12 -10.71 2.46 8.46
CA GLN A 12 -11.85 2.58 7.53
C GLN A 12 -13.18 2.42 8.27
N PRO A 13 -14.21 3.24 7.95
CA PRO A 13 -15.53 3.13 8.57
C PRO A 13 -16.19 1.80 8.18
N PRO A 14 -16.71 1.03 9.16
CA PRO A 14 -17.28 -0.31 8.89
C PRO A 14 -18.41 -0.30 7.86
N GLU A 15 -19.23 0.76 7.86
CA GLU A 15 -20.38 0.94 6.96
C GLU A 15 -19.97 1.16 5.49
N ALA A 16 -18.71 1.55 5.25
CA ALA A 16 -18.19 1.72 3.90
C ALA A 16 -17.61 0.43 3.30
N ILE A 17 -17.51 -0.64 4.08
CA ILE A 17 -16.94 -1.91 3.61
C ILE A 17 -18.04 -2.76 2.98
N VAL A 18 -17.86 -3.08 1.72
CA VAL A 18 -18.81 -3.86 0.92
C VAL A 18 -18.09 -4.98 0.16
N PRO A 19 -18.80 -6.06 -0.23
CA PRO A 19 -18.22 -7.09 -1.08
C PRO A 19 -17.77 -6.54 -2.44
N PRO A 20 -16.67 -7.06 -3.02
CA PRO A 20 -16.23 -6.69 -4.36
C PRO A 20 -17.32 -6.90 -5.43
N ARG A 21 -17.52 -5.90 -6.28
CA ARG A 21 -18.50 -5.92 -7.36
C ARG A 21 -17.95 -5.28 -8.62
N VAL A 22 -18.02 -6.02 -9.73
CA VAL A 22 -17.52 -5.56 -11.03
C VAL A 22 -18.36 -4.41 -11.58
N ASP A 23 -19.69 -4.48 -11.49
CA ASP A 23 -20.60 -3.45 -11.98
C ASP A 23 -20.42 -2.11 -11.26
N GLU A 24 -20.19 -2.14 -9.95
CA GLU A 24 -19.91 -0.96 -9.15
C GLU A 24 -18.55 -0.34 -9.51
N PHE A 25 -17.51 -1.16 -9.67
CA PHE A 25 -16.21 -0.67 -10.10
C PHE A 25 -16.24 -0.06 -11.51
N ILE A 26 -17.01 -0.64 -12.43
CA ILE A 26 -17.24 -0.04 -13.76
C ILE A 26 -17.81 1.37 -13.62
N GLN A 27 -18.77 1.57 -12.70
CA GLN A 27 -19.32 2.91 -12.47
C GLN A 27 -18.27 3.85 -11.89
N TYR A 28 -17.46 3.42 -10.89
CA TYR A 28 -16.35 4.23 -10.35
C TYR A 28 -15.35 4.62 -11.42
N GLN A 29 -14.99 3.68 -12.30
CA GLN A 29 -14.05 3.96 -13.39
C GLN A 29 -14.62 4.94 -14.41
N LYS A 30 -15.93 4.87 -14.69
CA LYS A 30 -16.62 5.83 -15.53
C LYS A 30 -16.65 7.22 -14.91
N ASP A 31 -17.00 7.31 -13.63
CA ASP A 31 -17.05 8.59 -12.89
C ASP A 31 -15.64 9.21 -12.73
N ALA A 32 -14.62 8.38 -12.66
CA ALA A 32 -13.23 8.78 -12.68
C ALA A 32 -12.63 8.99 -14.08
N GLU A 33 -13.44 8.99 -15.14
CA GLU A 33 -12.99 9.21 -16.53
C GLU A 33 -11.83 8.27 -16.96
N GLY A 34 -11.79 7.04 -16.44
CA GLY A 34 -10.74 6.07 -16.74
C GLY A 34 -9.42 6.28 -15.97
N LEU A 35 -9.40 7.17 -14.99
CA LEU A 35 -8.18 7.55 -14.26
C LEU A 35 -7.82 6.61 -13.10
N ILE A 36 -8.67 5.67 -12.71
CA ILE A 36 -8.31 4.68 -11.69
C ILE A 36 -7.26 3.73 -12.26
N LYS A 37 -6.07 3.71 -11.69
CA LYS A 37 -4.95 2.86 -12.11
C LYS A 37 -4.62 1.74 -11.14
N VAL A 38 -5.01 1.89 -9.88
CA VAL A 38 -4.81 0.90 -8.82
C VAL A 38 -6.10 0.74 -8.02
N ILE A 39 -6.40 -0.48 -7.59
CA ILE A 39 -7.42 -0.76 -6.59
C ILE A 39 -6.86 -1.70 -5.53
N THR A 40 -7.08 -1.35 -4.26
CA THR A 40 -6.80 -2.26 -3.14
C THR A 40 -8.06 -3.06 -2.81
N LEU A 41 -7.92 -4.36 -2.64
CA LEU A 41 -9.00 -5.25 -2.23
C LEU A 41 -8.51 -6.45 -1.42
N ALA A 42 -9.43 -7.06 -0.68
CA ALA A 42 -9.26 -8.31 0.03
C ALA A 42 -9.75 -9.47 -0.87
N PRO A 43 -8.84 -10.24 -1.49
CA PRO A 43 -9.21 -11.22 -2.52
C PRO A 43 -10.05 -12.38 -1.98
N GLU A 44 -9.97 -12.68 -0.69
CA GLU A 44 -10.81 -13.70 -0.03
C GLU A 44 -12.30 -13.35 -0.02
N HIS A 45 -12.63 -12.07 -0.28
CA HIS A 45 -14.00 -11.58 -0.40
C HIS A 45 -14.43 -11.33 -1.85
N ASP A 46 -13.56 -11.57 -2.86
CA ASP A 46 -13.86 -11.41 -4.29
C ASP A 46 -14.34 -12.74 -4.89
N PRO A 47 -15.66 -12.94 -5.06
CA PRO A 47 -16.19 -14.20 -5.57
C PRO A 47 -15.59 -14.57 -6.91
N GLU A 48 -15.02 -15.78 -7.01
CA GLU A 48 -14.35 -16.29 -8.21
C GLU A 48 -13.23 -15.36 -8.74
N LEU A 49 -12.76 -14.41 -7.91
CA LEU A 49 -11.83 -13.35 -8.28
C LEU A 49 -12.32 -12.53 -9.48
N ALA A 50 -13.62 -12.28 -9.53
CA ALA A 50 -14.28 -11.64 -10.67
C ALA A 50 -13.79 -10.20 -10.88
N LEU A 51 -13.70 -9.41 -9.80
CA LEU A 51 -13.20 -8.04 -9.87
C LEU A 51 -11.68 -8.02 -10.14
N THR A 52 -10.92 -8.92 -9.52
CA THR A 52 -9.47 -9.08 -9.75
C THR A 52 -9.18 -9.33 -11.23
N LYS A 53 -9.87 -10.29 -11.85
CA LYS A 53 -9.74 -10.61 -13.28
C LYS A 53 -10.15 -9.44 -14.17
N TYR A 54 -11.28 -8.80 -13.83
CA TYR A 54 -11.78 -7.65 -14.58
C TYR A 54 -10.77 -6.50 -14.59
N CYS A 55 -10.29 -6.09 -13.43
CA CYS A 55 -9.32 -5.01 -13.29
C CYS A 55 -8.01 -5.31 -14.03
N SER A 56 -7.49 -6.54 -13.88
CA SER A 56 -6.28 -6.99 -14.59
C SER A 56 -6.44 -6.90 -16.11
N ALA A 57 -7.59 -7.33 -16.65
CA ALA A 57 -7.89 -7.27 -18.10
C ALA A 57 -8.04 -5.82 -18.61
N HIS A 58 -8.33 -4.85 -17.73
CA HIS A 58 -8.54 -3.45 -18.08
C HIS A 58 -7.39 -2.51 -17.62
N ASN A 59 -6.18 -3.06 -17.42
CA ASN A 59 -4.99 -2.31 -17.04
C ASN A 59 -5.12 -1.52 -15.71
N VAL A 60 -5.91 -2.04 -14.77
CA VAL A 60 -5.96 -1.56 -13.40
C VAL A 60 -5.19 -2.54 -12.52
N ALA A 61 -4.16 -2.05 -11.85
CA ALA A 61 -3.35 -2.88 -10.95
C ALA A 61 -4.17 -3.25 -9.70
N VAL A 62 -4.33 -4.53 -9.46
CA VAL A 62 -4.96 -5.03 -8.22
C VAL A 62 -3.89 -5.19 -7.15
N SER A 63 -4.07 -4.52 -6.03
CA SER A 63 -3.23 -4.61 -4.85
C SER A 63 -3.97 -5.35 -3.73
N ILE A 64 -3.35 -6.38 -3.16
CA ILE A 64 -3.90 -7.10 -2.02
C ILE A 64 -3.62 -6.30 -0.76
N GLY A 65 -4.64 -5.91 -0.04
CA GLY A 65 -4.49 -5.15 1.20
C GLY A 65 -5.77 -5.10 2.00
N HIS A 66 -5.66 -4.73 3.28
CA HIS A 66 -6.75 -4.84 4.24
C HIS A 66 -7.42 -6.20 4.18
N SER A 67 -6.60 -7.26 4.24
CA SER A 67 -6.96 -8.62 3.85
C SER A 67 -6.52 -9.62 4.90
N GLY A 68 -7.42 -10.56 5.23
CA GLY A 68 -7.16 -11.71 6.05
C GLY A 68 -6.75 -12.95 5.25
N ALA A 69 -6.53 -12.81 3.95
CA ALA A 69 -6.22 -13.93 3.06
C ALA A 69 -5.07 -14.79 3.60
N THR A 70 -5.20 -16.08 3.41
CA THR A 70 -4.11 -17.03 3.59
C THR A 70 -3.08 -16.86 2.48
N PHE A 71 -1.89 -17.38 2.69
CA PHE A 71 -0.86 -17.42 1.65
C PHE A 71 -1.38 -18.05 0.34
N GLN A 72 -2.17 -19.13 0.45
CA GLN A 72 -2.69 -19.85 -0.72
C GLN A 72 -3.75 -19.02 -1.48
N GLU A 73 -4.67 -18.36 -0.77
CA GLU A 73 -5.63 -17.44 -1.40
C GLU A 73 -4.91 -16.30 -2.12
N GLY A 74 -3.85 -15.76 -1.49
CA GLY A 74 -3.01 -14.74 -2.12
C GLY A 74 -2.31 -15.24 -3.39
N ILE A 75 -1.75 -16.46 -3.40
CA ILE A 75 -1.17 -17.09 -4.61
C ILE A 75 -2.21 -17.22 -5.72
N ILE A 76 -3.44 -17.63 -5.37
CA ILE A 76 -4.53 -17.75 -6.34
C ILE A 76 -4.90 -16.38 -6.91
N ALA A 77 -4.96 -15.33 -6.07
CA ALA A 77 -5.22 -13.96 -6.52
C ALA A 77 -4.12 -13.45 -7.47
N VAL A 78 -2.85 -13.72 -7.17
CA VAL A 78 -1.71 -13.37 -8.05
C VAL A 78 -1.81 -14.11 -9.39
N ALA A 79 -2.13 -15.40 -9.38
CA ALA A 79 -2.33 -16.18 -10.60
C ALA A 79 -3.51 -15.66 -11.46
N ASN A 80 -4.44 -14.90 -10.86
CA ASN A 80 -5.57 -14.28 -11.54
C ASN A 80 -5.40 -12.77 -11.78
N GLY A 81 -4.21 -12.22 -11.59
CA GLY A 81 -3.85 -10.88 -12.04
C GLY A 81 -3.58 -9.85 -10.95
N ALA A 82 -3.60 -10.22 -9.66
CA ALA A 82 -3.11 -9.30 -8.62
C ALA A 82 -1.61 -9.05 -8.80
N LYS A 83 -1.19 -7.78 -8.73
CA LYS A 83 0.18 -7.34 -9.07
C LYS A 83 0.93 -6.70 -7.91
N SER A 84 0.23 -6.31 -6.85
CA SER A 84 0.83 -5.58 -5.74
C SER A 84 0.26 -5.99 -4.39
N ILE A 85 0.97 -5.61 -3.32
CA ILE A 85 0.50 -5.69 -1.94
C ILE A 85 0.55 -4.29 -1.35
N THR A 86 -0.54 -3.86 -0.74
CA THR A 86 -0.71 -2.54 -0.13
C THR A 86 -0.03 -2.52 1.24
N HIS A 87 0.70 -1.45 1.56
CA HIS A 87 1.34 -1.13 2.85
C HIS A 87 1.71 -2.37 3.70
N THR A 88 2.60 -3.19 3.14
CA THR A 88 3.05 -4.47 3.74
C THR A 88 3.29 -4.35 5.25
N TYR A 89 2.90 -5.37 5.99
CA TYR A 89 2.82 -5.54 7.44
C TYR A 89 1.56 -4.92 8.09
N ASN A 90 0.92 -3.94 7.48
CA ASN A 90 -0.19 -3.21 8.08
C ASN A 90 -1.54 -3.65 7.50
N GLY A 91 -2.57 -3.76 8.33
CA GLY A 91 -3.92 -4.13 7.91
C GLY A 91 -3.99 -5.42 7.09
N GLN A 92 -3.24 -6.46 7.46
CA GLN A 92 -3.23 -7.73 6.72
C GLN A 92 -2.83 -8.92 7.60
N SER A 93 -3.11 -10.14 7.13
CA SER A 93 -2.71 -11.36 7.82
C SER A 93 -1.17 -11.42 8.00
N PRO A 94 -0.69 -11.58 9.25
CA PRO A 94 0.72 -11.48 9.59
C PRO A 94 1.52 -12.69 9.13
N PHE A 95 2.84 -12.53 9.05
CA PHE A 95 3.76 -13.65 8.85
C PHE A 95 3.91 -14.49 10.12
N ASN A 96 3.63 -15.77 10.00
CA ASN A 96 4.05 -16.80 10.93
C ASN A 96 4.65 -17.96 10.14
N HIS A 97 5.68 -18.62 10.66
CA HIS A 97 6.39 -19.68 9.94
C HIS A 97 5.52 -20.90 9.54
N ARG A 98 4.32 -21.05 10.12
CA ARG A 98 3.32 -22.08 9.81
C ARG A 98 2.06 -21.55 9.16
N ALA A 99 1.84 -20.20 9.17
CA ALA A 99 0.71 -19.51 8.57
C ALA A 99 1.21 -18.18 8.02
N ASN A 100 1.74 -18.20 6.79
CA ASN A 100 2.53 -17.09 6.26
C ASN A 100 1.72 -15.83 5.95
N GLY A 101 0.41 -15.96 5.68
CA GLY A 101 -0.48 -14.84 5.40
C GLY A 101 -0.08 -14.00 4.19
N VAL A 102 -0.68 -12.82 4.07
CA VAL A 102 -0.37 -11.84 3.02
C VAL A 102 1.04 -11.26 3.22
N THR A 103 1.46 -11.04 4.47
CA THR A 103 2.84 -10.60 4.75
C THR A 103 3.88 -11.60 4.22
N GLY A 104 3.66 -12.90 4.42
CA GLY A 104 4.55 -13.92 3.88
C GLY A 104 4.52 -14.00 2.36
N LEU A 105 3.37 -13.73 1.75
CA LEU A 105 3.24 -13.62 0.30
C LEU A 105 4.11 -12.48 -0.24
N ALA A 106 4.04 -11.28 0.37
CA ALA A 106 4.87 -10.13 0.01
C ALA A 106 6.35 -10.46 0.05
N LEU A 107 6.82 -11.07 1.14
CA LEU A 107 8.23 -11.39 1.35
C LEU A 107 8.71 -12.55 0.44
N ARG A 108 7.84 -13.51 0.10
CA ARG A 108 8.21 -14.70 -0.69
C ARG A 108 8.24 -14.45 -2.18
N LEU A 109 7.28 -13.66 -2.70
CA LEU A 109 7.17 -13.39 -4.14
C LEU A 109 8.02 -12.17 -4.51
N ARG A 110 9.27 -12.40 -4.84
CA ARG A 110 10.24 -11.34 -5.14
C ARG A 110 9.78 -10.43 -6.29
N ASP A 111 9.18 -11.00 -7.32
CA ASP A 111 8.79 -10.29 -8.55
C ASP A 111 7.40 -9.65 -8.48
N MET A 112 6.71 -9.76 -7.35
CA MET A 112 5.47 -9.05 -7.08
C MET A 112 5.77 -7.69 -6.46
N TYR A 113 5.19 -6.62 -6.95
CA TYR A 113 5.31 -5.32 -6.30
C TYR A 113 4.74 -5.37 -4.88
N SER A 114 5.35 -4.64 -3.97
CA SER A 114 4.83 -4.53 -2.61
C SER A 114 5.13 -3.14 -2.06
N GLU A 115 4.11 -2.50 -1.54
CA GLU A 115 4.20 -1.19 -0.93
C GLU A 115 4.58 -1.31 0.54
N ILE A 116 5.26 -0.28 1.07
CA ILE A 116 5.62 -0.19 2.47
C ILE A 116 5.69 1.27 2.93
N ILE A 117 5.20 1.55 4.14
CA ILE A 117 5.28 2.86 4.79
C ILE A 117 6.63 2.96 5.50
N CYS A 118 7.41 4.00 5.18
CA CYS A 118 8.80 4.14 5.63
C CYS A 118 8.99 5.24 6.69
N ASP A 119 7.99 5.44 7.54
CA ASP A 119 8.02 6.45 8.62
C ASP A 119 8.75 5.98 9.90
N CYS A 120 9.11 4.71 9.98
CA CYS A 120 9.66 4.04 11.17
C CYS A 120 8.70 3.95 12.37
N ASN A 121 7.42 4.26 12.18
CA ASN A 121 6.35 4.09 13.16
C ASN A 121 5.48 2.89 12.80
N HIS A 122 5.06 2.77 11.52
CA HIS A 122 4.32 1.61 11.00
C HIS A 122 5.19 0.35 10.91
N SER A 123 6.48 0.52 10.66
CA SER A 123 7.45 -0.57 10.56
C SER A 123 8.79 -0.12 11.14
N THR A 124 9.41 -0.96 11.98
CA THR A 124 10.73 -0.64 12.52
C THR A 124 11.81 -0.63 11.42
N PRO A 125 12.94 0.05 11.61
CA PRO A 125 14.05 0.03 10.65
C PRO A 125 14.49 -1.39 10.25
N GLU A 126 14.46 -2.34 11.19
CA GLU A 126 14.82 -3.75 10.93
C GLU A 126 13.79 -4.42 10.03
N ALA A 127 12.49 -4.16 10.23
CA ALA A 127 11.42 -4.68 9.39
C ALA A 127 11.51 -4.11 7.96
N LEU A 128 11.83 -2.81 7.83
CA LEU A 128 12.09 -2.17 6.54
C LEU A 128 13.30 -2.82 5.83
N ASN A 129 14.40 -3.06 6.55
CA ASN A 129 15.58 -3.73 5.99
C ASN A 129 15.25 -5.14 5.51
N ILE A 130 14.55 -5.96 6.32
CA ILE A 130 14.12 -7.32 5.94
C ILE A 130 13.25 -7.27 4.68
N PHE A 131 12.31 -6.34 4.61
CA PHE A 131 11.43 -6.18 3.45
C PHE A 131 12.23 -5.87 2.17
N PHE A 132 13.12 -4.88 2.20
CA PHE A 132 13.93 -4.51 1.05
C PHE A 132 14.90 -5.63 0.62
N ASN A 133 15.46 -6.39 1.57
CA ASN A 133 16.27 -7.56 1.27
C ASN A 133 15.46 -8.67 0.57
N ALA A 134 14.19 -8.87 0.96
CA ALA A 134 13.31 -9.83 0.33
C ALA A 134 12.88 -9.39 -1.08
N LYS A 135 12.54 -8.11 -1.27
CA LYS A 135 12.01 -7.55 -2.53
C LYS A 135 13.10 -7.18 -3.55
N GLY A 136 14.30 -6.84 -3.07
CA GLY A 136 15.33 -6.25 -3.91
C GLY A 136 14.98 -4.83 -4.35
N LYS A 137 15.75 -4.29 -5.31
CA LYS A 137 15.63 -2.90 -5.74
C LYS A 137 14.50 -2.60 -6.71
N ASP A 138 13.89 -3.61 -7.33
CA ASP A 138 13.02 -3.43 -8.50
C ASP A 138 11.52 -3.60 -8.18
N HIS A 139 11.15 -4.15 -7.02
CA HIS A 139 9.76 -4.47 -6.69
C HIS A 139 9.27 -3.94 -5.34
N ALA A 140 10.14 -3.27 -4.58
CA ALA A 140 9.76 -2.49 -3.41
C ALA A 140 9.17 -1.15 -3.84
N ILE A 141 8.06 -0.72 -3.23
CA ILE A 141 7.45 0.60 -3.45
C ILE A 141 7.32 1.30 -2.10
N MET A 142 8.00 2.44 -1.95
CA MET A 142 7.81 3.31 -0.80
C MET A 142 6.55 4.14 -1.00
N ILE A 143 5.67 4.13 -0.01
CA ILE A 143 4.49 5.00 0.05
C ILE A 143 4.49 5.81 1.34
N SER A 144 3.79 6.93 1.32
CA SER A 144 3.59 7.74 2.53
C SER A 144 2.38 7.30 3.33
N ASP A 145 1.32 6.86 2.67
CA ASP A 145 0.00 6.67 3.30
C ASP A 145 -0.42 7.90 4.13
N ALA A 146 -0.10 9.11 3.59
CA ALA A 146 -0.21 10.35 4.33
C ALA A 146 -1.65 10.86 4.39
N LEU A 147 -2.06 11.21 5.61
CA LEU A 147 -3.33 11.88 5.88
C LEU A 147 -3.29 13.37 5.48
N MET A 148 -4.48 13.98 5.43
CA MET A 148 -4.65 15.44 5.28
C MET A 148 -3.92 16.25 6.36
N ALA A 149 -3.64 15.66 7.51
CA ALA A 149 -2.94 16.27 8.64
C ALA A 149 -1.42 16.34 8.50
N LYS A 150 -0.86 15.94 7.36
CA LYS A 150 0.58 16.06 7.13
C LYS A 150 1.05 17.50 7.27
N GLY A 151 1.92 17.74 8.25
CA GLY A 151 2.42 19.08 8.60
C GLY A 151 1.64 19.77 9.72
N PHE A 152 0.67 19.11 10.33
CA PHE A 152 0.05 19.60 11.56
C PHE A 152 1.00 19.44 12.75
N GLU A 153 0.88 20.37 13.70
CA GLU A 153 1.69 20.33 14.92
C GLU A 153 1.26 19.20 15.86
N PRO A 154 2.18 18.62 16.65
CA PRO A 154 1.84 17.68 17.71
C PRO A 154 0.76 18.20 18.64
N GLY A 155 -0.19 17.34 19.04
CA GLY A 155 -1.37 17.68 19.81
C GLY A 155 -2.57 18.16 18.99
N SER A 156 -2.40 18.38 17.68
CA SER A 156 -3.52 18.70 16.79
C SER A 156 -4.50 17.53 16.70
N LYS A 157 -5.80 17.85 16.72
CA LYS A 157 -6.89 16.90 16.56
C LYS A 157 -7.75 17.23 15.36
N PHE A 158 -8.23 16.20 14.65
CA PHE A 158 -9.10 16.38 13.50
C PHE A 158 -9.97 15.14 13.28
N MET A 159 -11.05 15.30 12.51
CA MET A 159 -11.93 14.19 12.14
C MET A 159 -11.54 13.62 10.79
N PHE A 160 -11.42 12.31 10.70
CA PHE A 160 -11.17 11.58 9.47
C PHE A 160 -11.95 10.26 9.46
N GLY A 161 -12.76 10.02 8.43
CA GLY A 161 -13.55 8.79 8.30
C GLY A 161 -14.51 8.52 9.48
N GLY A 162 -14.99 9.56 10.16
CA GLY A 162 -15.86 9.43 11.33
C GLY A 162 -15.13 9.23 12.67
N HIS A 163 -13.79 9.14 12.65
CA HIS A 163 -12.95 8.96 13.83
C HIS A 163 -12.18 10.23 14.16
N GLU A 164 -12.00 10.54 15.44
CA GLU A 164 -11.07 11.59 15.88
C GLU A 164 -9.64 11.04 15.86
N ILE A 165 -8.74 11.80 15.26
CA ILE A 165 -7.30 11.49 15.17
C ILE A 165 -6.52 12.58 15.89
N GLU A 166 -5.46 12.20 16.59
CA GLU A 166 -4.52 13.07 17.26
C GLU A 166 -3.09 12.86 16.73
N ILE A 167 -2.38 13.96 16.51
CA ILE A 167 -0.96 13.93 16.15
C ILE A 167 -0.13 13.84 17.43
N TYR A 168 0.66 12.78 17.56
CA TYR A 168 1.51 12.54 18.72
C TYR A 168 2.84 13.33 18.63
N PRO A 169 3.62 13.41 19.74
CA PRO A 169 4.88 14.19 19.78
C PRO A 169 5.93 13.75 18.76
N ASP A 170 5.91 12.51 18.31
CA ASP A 170 6.78 11.95 17.27
C ASP A 170 6.27 12.21 15.84
N GLY A 171 5.14 12.93 15.71
CA GLY A 171 4.48 13.24 14.46
C GLY A 171 3.56 12.15 13.94
N SER A 172 3.46 10.99 14.60
CA SER A 172 2.55 9.91 14.19
C SER A 172 1.08 10.28 14.45
N ALA A 173 0.18 9.75 13.62
CA ALA A 173 -1.26 9.97 13.73
C ALA A 173 -1.94 8.75 14.36
N HIS A 174 -2.76 8.97 15.37
CA HIS A 174 -3.43 7.91 16.14
C HIS A 174 -4.92 8.16 16.28
N LEU A 175 -5.71 7.10 16.19
CA LEU A 175 -7.12 7.12 16.60
C LEU A 175 -7.21 7.39 18.09
N THR A 176 -7.93 8.43 18.52
CA THR A 176 -8.06 8.78 19.94
C THR A 176 -8.78 7.70 20.75
N GLU A 177 -9.69 6.94 20.12
CA GLU A 177 -10.46 5.88 20.76
C GLU A 177 -9.62 4.64 21.08
N SER A 178 -8.70 4.22 20.21
CA SER A 178 -7.96 2.96 20.34
C SER A 178 -6.46 3.14 20.52
N GLY A 179 -5.92 4.31 20.24
CA GLY A 179 -4.49 4.57 20.19
C GLY A 179 -3.78 3.91 18.99
N SER A 180 -4.54 3.31 18.07
CA SER A 180 -3.95 2.67 16.88
C SER A 180 -3.48 3.71 15.88
N LEU A 181 -2.42 3.40 15.13
CA LEU A 181 -2.00 4.21 13.99
C LEU A 181 -3.12 4.34 12.95
N ALA A 182 -3.25 5.50 12.35
CA ALA A 182 -4.25 5.81 11.33
C ALA A 182 -3.60 6.62 10.20
N GLY A 183 -3.13 5.94 9.17
CA GLY A 183 -2.32 6.54 8.13
C GLY A 183 -1.05 7.20 8.67
N SER A 184 -0.33 7.96 7.87
CA SER A 184 0.90 8.63 8.30
C SER A 184 0.85 10.14 8.08
N THR A 185 1.89 10.82 8.57
CA THR A 185 2.20 12.23 8.29
C THR A 185 3.52 12.36 7.52
N MET A 186 4.12 11.23 7.14
CA MET A 186 5.44 11.17 6.54
C MET A 186 5.51 11.94 5.21
N ARG A 187 6.60 12.66 5.02
CA ARG A 187 6.99 13.20 3.71
C ARG A 187 7.85 12.18 2.98
N MET A 188 7.74 12.10 1.66
CA MET A 188 8.47 11.11 0.85
C MET A 188 9.99 11.23 1.00
N ASN A 189 10.53 12.45 1.10
CA ASN A 189 11.96 12.67 1.34
C ASN A 189 12.42 12.21 2.74
N GLU A 190 11.54 12.24 3.74
CA GLU A 190 11.81 11.68 5.08
C GLU A 190 11.84 10.16 5.04
N GLY A 191 10.90 9.54 4.33
CA GLY A 191 10.89 8.10 4.09
C GLY A 191 12.17 7.62 3.40
N LEU A 192 12.63 8.34 2.38
CA LEU A 192 13.88 8.05 1.70
C LEU A 192 15.08 8.11 2.67
N ARG A 193 15.14 9.15 3.50
CA ARG A 193 16.17 9.29 4.53
C ARG A 193 16.13 8.15 5.54
N ASN A 194 14.95 7.79 6.05
CA ASN A 194 14.75 6.69 7.00
C ASN A 194 15.25 5.36 6.42
N LEU A 195 14.96 5.09 5.14
CA LEU A 195 15.43 3.88 4.47
C LEU A 195 16.95 3.81 4.44
N VAL A 196 17.63 4.91 4.07
CA VAL A 196 19.08 4.92 3.91
C VAL A 196 19.80 4.99 5.25
N GLU A 197 19.44 5.95 6.11
CA GLU A 197 20.19 6.28 7.33
C GLU A 197 19.83 5.38 8.51
N ARG A 198 18.57 4.93 8.60
CA ARG A 198 18.09 4.13 9.73
C ARG A 198 17.93 2.66 9.41
N ALA A 199 17.38 2.32 8.23
CA ALA A 199 17.16 0.95 7.84
C ALA A 199 18.35 0.33 7.07
N GLY A 200 19.35 1.12 6.67
CA GLY A 200 20.54 0.64 5.96
C GLY A 200 20.23 0.10 4.56
N VAL A 201 19.16 0.58 3.93
CA VAL A 201 18.81 0.21 2.56
C VAL A 201 19.74 0.95 1.58
N PRO A 202 20.30 0.28 0.56
CA PRO A 202 21.09 0.95 -0.47
C PRO A 202 20.31 2.09 -1.13
N PHE A 203 20.99 3.22 -1.36
CA PHE A 203 20.34 4.44 -1.88
C PHE A 203 19.61 4.22 -3.20
N ASP A 204 20.18 3.43 -4.12
CA ASP A 204 19.56 3.11 -5.41
C ASP A 204 18.25 2.30 -5.23
N ALA A 205 18.22 1.35 -4.32
CA ALA A 205 16.99 0.61 -3.99
C ALA A 205 15.93 1.50 -3.34
N ALA A 206 16.33 2.36 -2.40
CA ALA A 206 15.44 3.32 -1.76
C ALA A 206 14.88 4.33 -2.77
N LEU A 207 15.73 4.87 -3.67
CA LEU A 207 15.30 5.81 -4.71
C LEU A 207 14.36 5.15 -5.72
N ASN A 208 14.71 3.95 -6.22
CA ASN A 208 13.85 3.22 -7.15
C ASN A 208 12.46 2.97 -6.57
N SER A 209 12.37 2.67 -5.27
CA SER A 209 11.09 2.41 -4.60
C SER A 209 10.14 3.62 -4.59
N ALA A 210 10.69 4.83 -4.70
CA ALA A 210 9.91 6.07 -4.73
C ALA A 210 9.68 6.63 -6.13
N THR A 211 10.31 6.06 -7.16
CA THR A 211 10.36 6.63 -8.51
C THR A 211 9.98 5.61 -9.57
N ILE A 212 10.93 4.85 -10.08
CA ILE A 212 10.72 3.97 -11.23
C ILE A 212 9.84 2.75 -10.92
N ASN A 213 9.88 2.22 -9.70
CA ASN A 213 9.09 1.03 -9.36
C ASN A 213 7.57 1.32 -9.37
N PRO A 214 7.05 2.38 -8.70
CA PRO A 214 5.64 2.74 -8.81
C PRO A 214 5.27 3.14 -10.25
N ALA A 215 6.13 3.84 -10.97
CA ALA A 215 5.89 4.17 -12.39
C ALA A 215 5.73 2.89 -13.24
N THR A 216 6.54 1.86 -12.97
CA THR A 216 6.46 0.58 -13.70
C THR A 216 5.17 -0.18 -13.36
N LEU A 217 4.77 -0.23 -12.08
CA LEU A 217 3.49 -0.84 -11.67
C LEU A 217 2.31 -0.21 -12.42
N LEU A 218 2.36 1.12 -12.61
CA LEU A 218 1.30 1.90 -13.25
C LEU A 218 1.40 1.96 -14.79
N ASN A 219 2.39 1.30 -15.40
CA ASN A 219 2.70 1.38 -16.84
C ASN A 219 3.02 2.82 -17.32
N LEU A 220 3.68 3.62 -16.48
CA LEU A 220 4.09 5.00 -16.75
C LEU A 220 5.63 5.17 -16.85
N HIS A 221 6.37 4.07 -16.79
CA HIS A 221 7.84 4.05 -16.69
C HIS A 221 8.57 4.56 -17.96
N ASP A 222 7.83 4.77 -19.04
CA ASP A 222 8.35 5.40 -20.27
C ASP A 222 8.23 6.93 -20.26
N HIS A 223 7.50 7.49 -19.27
CA HIS A 223 7.22 8.92 -19.14
C HIS A 223 7.78 9.53 -17.87
N ILE A 224 7.70 8.81 -16.73
CA ILE A 224 8.10 9.31 -15.41
C ILE A 224 9.00 8.32 -14.66
N GLY A 225 9.54 8.78 -13.53
CA GLY A 225 10.36 7.96 -12.63
C GLY A 225 11.85 7.97 -12.91
N LYS A 226 12.30 8.74 -13.92
CA LYS A 226 13.74 8.93 -14.25
C LYS A 226 14.01 10.34 -14.72
N LEU A 227 15.21 10.83 -14.45
CA LEU A 227 15.78 12.02 -15.09
C LEU A 227 16.46 11.59 -16.39
N CYS A 228 15.73 11.61 -17.50
CA CYS A 228 16.20 11.13 -18.79
C CYS A 228 15.56 11.96 -19.92
N THR A 229 16.29 12.13 -21.03
CA THR A 229 15.77 12.81 -22.21
C THR A 229 14.49 12.13 -22.71
N GLY A 230 13.42 12.90 -22.92
CA GLY A 230 12.13 12.42 -23.39
C GLY A 230 11.15 12.06 -22.27
N TYR A 231 11.58 12.15 -21.00
CA TYR A 231 10.70 11.99 -19.83
C TYR A 231 10.08 13.33 -19.43
N ASP A 232 8.95 13.26 -18.73
CA ASP A 232 8.26 14.43 -18.19
C ASP A 232 9.14 15.10 -17.13
N ALA A 233 9.18 16.43 -17.14
CA ALA A 233 10.03 17.23 -16.25
C ALA A 233 9.30 17.58 -14.94
N ASP A 234 8.84 16.58 -14.22
CA ASP A 234 8.22 16.69 -12.90
C ASP A 234 9.30 16.89 -11.82
N ILE A 235 9.81 18.14 -11.70
CA ILE A 235 10.94 18.50 -10.83
C ILE A 235 10.49 19.50 -9.74
#